data_3bcd814ff28b621f656b91c4ca0650bf
#
_entry.id   3bcd814ff28b621f656b91c4ca0650bf
#
_cell.length_a   1.000
_cell.length_b   1.000
_cell.length_c   1.000
_cell.angle_alpha   90.00
_cell.angle_beta   90.00
_cell.angle_gamma   90.00
#
_symmetry.space_group_name_H-M   'P 1'
#
loop_
_entity.id
_entity.type
_entity.pdbx_description
1 polymer ?
#
loop_
_entity_poly.entity_id
_entity_poly.type
_entity_poly.pdbx_seq_one_letter_code
_entity_poly.pdbx_strand_id
1 'polypeptide(L)'
;PEIGEYVCTCPGGFLGDGLNCVDINECELAIDSCSEDEECINTVGSFKCVCPDGYKFDDNKNRCVDVNECRELDYDICGEFGTCTNTLGSFSCGCPKGFFKKNDTYCEDVDECSQTKARQVKQGTRLIWRKFTTCGQNSFCTNTAGSYTCECFEGFRRANNGTCVDIDECQENQN
;
A
#
# COMPACT_ATOMS: atom_id res chain seq x y z
N PRO A 1 -67.53 3.22 -38.55
CA PRO A 1 -66.44 3.40 -37.51
C PRO A 1 -65.23 2.78 -38.11
N GLU A 2 -64.24 3.60 -38.46
CA GLU A 2 -62.92 3.12 -38.88
C GLU A 2 -62.27 2.44 -37.68
N ILE A 3 -61.83 1.20 -37.84
CA ILE A 3 -61.10 0.47 -36.86
C ILE A 3 -59.75 1.13 -36.89
N GLY A 4 -59.41 1.92 -35.84
CA GLY A 4 -58.12 2.57 -35.70
C GLY A 4 -57.06 1.47 -35.57
N GLU A 5 -56.07 1.54 -36.43
CA GLU A 5 -54.90 0.66 -36.39
C GLU A 5 -54.05 1.09 -35.17
N TYR A 6 -53.94 0.21 -34.18
CA TYR A 6 -53.10 0.46 -33.01
C TYR A 6 -51.68 0.10 -33.38
N VAL A 7 -50.77 1.05 -33.32
CA VAL A 7 -49.35 0.84 -33.49
C VAL A 7 -48.73 0.78 -32.11
N CYS A 8 -48.17 -0.38 -31.78
CA CYS A 8 -47.37 -0.53 -30.57
C CYS A 8 -45.95 -0.01 -30.83
N THR A 9 -45.41 0.73 -29.88
CA THR A 9 -44.03 1.22 -29.91
C THR A 9 -43.36 0.88 -28.62
N CYS A 10 -42.05 0.63 -28.66
CA CYS A 10 -41.26 0.45 -27.45
C CYS A 10 -41.20 1.74 -26.63
N PRO A 11 -41.12 1.65 -25.31
CA PRO A 11 -40.86 2.81 -24.44
C PRO A 11 -39.52 3.44 -24.77
N GLY A 12 -39.29 4.67 -24.29
CA GLY A 12 -38.00 5.34 -24.42
C GLY A 12 -36.89 4.50 -23.81
N GLY A 13 -35.69 4.46 -24.44
CA GLY A 13 -34.55 3.64 -24.05
C GLY A 13 -34.58 2.19 -24.53
N PHE A 14 -35.65 1.81 -25.30
CA PHE A 14 -35.76 0.46 -25.88
C PHE A 14 -35.94 0.50 -27.39
N LEU A 15 -35.41 -0.47 -28.08
CA LEU A 15 -35.55 -0.67 -29.52
C LEU A 15 -36.32 -1.95 -29.79
N GLY A 16 -37.22 -1.93 -30.81
CA GLY A 16 -37.99 -3.11 -31.23
C GLY A 16 -39.25 -2.79 -31.99
N ASP A 17 -40.10 -3.80 -32.15
CA ASP A 17 -41.35 -3.74 -32.93
C ASP A 17 -42.60 -3.32 -32.11
N GLY A 18 -42.36 -2.93 -30.85
CA GLY A 18 -43.41 -2.56 -29.89
C GLY A 18 -44.04 -3.76 -29.15
N LEU A 19 -43.78 -4.98 -29.61
CA LEU A 19 -44.15 -6.23 -28.92
C LEU A 19 -42.93 -6.85 -28.25
N ASN A 20 -41.76 -6.78 -28.92
CA ASN A 20 -40.48 -7.21 -28.43
C ASN A 20 -39.58 -5.97 -28.35
N CYS A 21 -39.27 -5.55 -27.12
CA CYS A 21 -38.45 -4.37 -26.88
C CYS A 21 -37.17 -4.80 -26.15
N VAL A 22 -36.02 -4.40 -26.69
CA VAL A 22 -34.68 -4.67 -26.16
C VAL A 22 -34.08 -3.36 -25.71
N ASP A 23 -33.41 -3.39 -24.60
CA ASP A 23 -32.69 -2.26 -24.04
C ASP A 23 -31.65 -1.71 -25.04
N ILE A 24 -31.58 -0.39 -25.13
CA ILE A 24 -30.56 0.31 -25.91
C ILE A 24 -29.35 0.48 -25.03
N ASN A 25 -28.20 -0.03 -25.44
CA ASN A 25 -26.94 0.26 -24.75
C ASN A 25 -26.36 1.56 -25.32
N GLU A 26 -26.68 2.68 -24.68
CA GLU A 26 -26.25 4.01 -25.13
C GLU A 26 -24.72 4.13 -25.09
N CYS A 27 -24.07 3.47 -24.13
CA CYS A 27 -22.60 3.51 -23.98
C CYS A 27 -21.89 2.79 -25.13
N GLU A 28 -22.41 1.65 -25.62
CA GLU A 28 -21.83 0.95 -26.79
C GLU A 28 -22.05 1.71 -28.09
N LEU A 29 -23.18 2.40 -28.20
CA LEU A 29 -23.54 3.15 -29.41
C LEU A 29 -22.93 4.56 -29.43
N ALA A 30 -22.24 4.97 -28.35
CA ALA A 30 -21.65 6.29 -28.15
C ALA A 30 -22.71 7.41 -28.37
N ILE A 31 -23.93 7.21 -27.92
CA ILE A 31 -25.03 8.18 -27.93
C ILE A 31 -25.35 8.72 -26.52
N ASP A 32 -24.53 8.32 -25.52
CA ASP A 32 -24.55 8.90 -24.18
C ASP A 32 -24.12 10.38 -24.21
N SER A 33 -24.41 11.08 -23.13
CA SER A 33 -24.04 12.49 -22.93
C SER A 33 -23.06 12.68 -21.79
N CYS A 34 -22.29 11.62 -21.42
CA CYS A 34 -21.28 11.70 -20.37
C CYS A 34 -20.14 12.61 -20.79
N SER A 35 -19.54 13.28 -19.81
CA SER A 35 -18.34 14.09 -20.03
C SER A 35 -17.13 13.21 -20.28
N GLU A 36 -16.05 13.76 -20.85
CA GLU A 36 -14.84 13.02 -21.18
C GLU A 36 -14.13 12.41 -19.94
N ASP A 37 -14.40 12.96 -18.76
CA ASP A 37 -13.86 12.52 -17.46
C ASP A 37 -14.83 11.62 -16.69
N GLU A 38 -15.95 11.23 -17.27
CA GLU A 38 -16.95 10.32 -16.71
C GLU A 38 -16.98 8.99 -17.47
N GLU A 39 -17.37 7.94 -16.77
CA GLU A 39 -17.63 6.63 -17.36
C GLU A 39 -19.13 6.44 -17.55
N CYS A 40 -19.51 5.94 -18.74
CA CYS A 40 -20.88 5.59 -19.05
C CYS A 40 -21.20 4.17 -18.55
N ILE A 41 -22.25 4.04 -17.75
CA ILE A 41 -22.79 2.74 -17.31
C ILE A 41 -24.19 2.57 -17.85
N ASN A 42 -24.39 1.57 -18.73
CA ASN A 42 -25.71 1.23 -19.24
C ASN A 42 -26.61 0.70 -18.12
N THR A 43 -27.88 1.10 -18.18
CA THR A 43 -28.95 0.65 -17.28
C THR A 43 -30.18 0.29 -18.09
N VAL A 44 -31.14 -0.42 -17.49
CA VAL A 44 -32.37 -0.79 -18.22
C VAL A 44 -33.18 0.44 -18.55
N GLY A 45 -33.28 0.73 -19.84
CA GLY A 45 -34.05 1.87 -20.41
C GLY A 45 -33.32 3.21 -20.35
N SER A 46 -32.04 3.26 -19.97
CA SER A 46 -31.24 4.49 -19.88
C SER A 46 -29.77 4.17 -19.59
N PHE A 47 -28.98 5.21 -19.39
CA PHE A 47 -27.59 5.12 -18.90
C PHE A 47 -27.35 6.08 -17.71
N LYS A 48 -26.24 5.97 -17.07
CA LYS A 48 -25.75 6.93 -16.07
C LYS A 48 -24.29 7.21 -16.28
N CYS A 49 -23.87 8.44 -15.99
CA CYS A 49 -22.49 8.85 -15.97
C CYS A 49 -21.98 8.78 -14.53
N VAL A 50 -20.84 8.22 -14.32
CA VAL A 50 -20.18 8.10 -13.02
C VAL A 50 -18.72 8.51 -13.14
N CYS A 51 -18.14 8.98 -12.05
CA CYS A 51 -16.70 9.18 -12.02
C CYS A 51 -15.97 7.84 -11.97
N PRO A 52 -14.80 7.71 -12.62
CA PRO A 52 -13.93 6.56 -12.49
C PRO A 52 -13.50 6.32 -11.04
N ASP A 53 -13.05 5.09 -10.74
CA ASP A 53 -12.51 4.77 -9.42
C ASP A 53 -11.39 5.73 -9.03
N GLY A 54 -11.38 6.16 -7.77
CA GLY A 54 -10.44 7.17 -7.26
C GLY A 54 -10.82 8.62 -7.56
N TYR A 55 -11.93 8.85 -8.25
CA TYR A 55 -12.45 10.20 -8.53
C TYR A 55 -13.86 10.38 -7.94
N LYS A 56 -14.22 11.62 -7.64
CA LYS A 56 -15.57 12.03 -7.21
C LYS A 56 -16.05 13.23 -8.01
N PHE A 57 -17.36 13.35 -8.17
CA PHE A 57 -17.96 14.50 -8.83
C PHE A 57 -17.88 15.74 -7.93
N ASP A 58 -17.39 16.84 -8.47
CA ASP A 58 -17.34 18.15 -7.82
C ASP A 58 -18.38 19.04 -8.46
N ASP A 59 -19.48 19.29 -7.75
CA ASP A 59 -20.60 20.12 -8.22
C ASP A 59 -20.19 21.55 -8.59
N ASN A 60 -19.17 22.11 -7.91
CA ASN A 60 -18.69 23.47 -8.19
C ASN A 60 -17.91 23.54 -9.50
N LYS A 61 -17.20 22.49 -9.85
CA LYS A 61 -16.39 22.40 -11.06
C LYS A 61 -17.13 21.70 -12.20
N ASN A 62 -18.25 21.06 -11.89
CA ASN A 62 -19.06 20.26 -12.80
C ASN A 62 -18.23 19.22 -13.58
N ARG A 63 -17.38 18.48 -12.84
CA ARG A 63 -16.50 17.44 -13.38
C ARG A 63 -16.00 16.48 -12.30
N CYS A 64 -15.47 15.34 -12.73
CA CYS A 64 -14.77 14.42 -11.84
C CYS A 64 -13.44 15.01 -11.40
N VAL A 65 -13.15 14.92 -10.10
CA VAL A 65 -11.89 15.36 -9.49
C VAL A 65 -11.29 14.22 -8.69
N ASP A 66 -9.99 14.18 -8.65
CA ASP A 66 -9.23 13.23 -7.84
C ASP A 66 -9.65 13.25 -6.37
N VAL A 67 -9.84 12.07 -5.80
CA VAL A 67 -10.06 11.91 -4.36
C VAL A 67 -8.71 11.91 -3.67
N ASN A 68 -8.51 12.78 -2.69
CA ASN A 68 -7.30 12.74 -1.90
C ASN A 68 -7.50 11.80 -0.71
N GLU A 69 -7.20 10.51 -0.90
CA GLU A 69 -7.44 9.48 0.10
C GLU A 69 -6.66 9.73 1.39
N CYS A 70 -5.47 10.34 1.27
CA CYS A 70 -4.64 10.69 2.42
C CYS A 70 -5.26 11.76 3.34
N ARG A 71 -6.29 12.48 2.88
CA ARG A 71 -6.96 13.54 3.63
C ARG A 71 -8.42 13.25 3.94
N GLU A 72 -9.08 12.49 3.06
CA GLU A 72 -10.54 12.31 3.09
C GLU A 72 -10.94 11.05 3.86
N LEU A 73 -10.05 10.11 4.05
CA LEU A 73 -10.29 8.94 4.89
C LEU A 73 -9.94 9.25 6.34
N ASP A 74 -10.88 8.98 7.25
CA ASP A 74 -10.77 9.27 8.70
C ASP A 74 -9.79 8.35 9.45
N TYR A 75 -9.12 7.42 8.78
CA TYR A 75 -8.15 6.50 9.35
C TYR A 75 -6.86 6.50 8.55
N ASP A 76 -5.78 6.13 9.20
CA ASP A 76 -4.46 6.04 8.57
C ASP A 76 -4.41 4.86 7.57
N ILE A 77 -4.65 5.19 6.30
CA ILE A 77 -4.72 4.22 5.20
C ILE A 77 -3.40 3.50 4.96
N CYS A 78 -2.28 4.07 5.41
CA CYS A 78 -0.95 3.48 5.30
C CYS A 78 -0.48 2.78 6.58
N GLY A 79 -1.34 2.68 7.60
CA GLY A 79 -1.02 2.13 8.91
C GLY A 79 -0.12 3.06 9.74
N GLU A 80 0.19 2.63 10.97
CA GLU A 80 0.87 3.44 11.99
C GLU A 80 2.21 4.02 11.55
N PHE A 81 2.96 3.30 10.71
CA PHE A 81 4.32 3.70 10.31
C PHE A 81 4.42 4.13 8.85
N GLY A 82 3.34 4.02 8.08
CA GLY A 82 3.33 4.37 6.68
C GLY A 82 3.18 5.86 6.44
N THR A 83 3.69 6.33 5.31
CA THR A 83 3.47 7.70 4.83
C THR A 83 2.60 7.65 3.59
N CYS A 84 1.44 8.31 3.64
CA CYS A 84 0.52 8.38 2.51
C CYS A 84 0.93 9.50 1.55
N THR A 85 0.93 9.18 0.26
CA THR A 85 1.14 10.15 -0.83
C THR A 85 0.00 10.00 -1.83
N ASN A 86 -0.78 11.06 -2.01
CA ASN A 86 -1.85 11.10 -3.00
C ASN A 86 -1.27 11.10 -4.42
N THR A 87 -1.94 10.37 -5.32
CA THR A 87 -1.63 10.30 -6.75
C THR A 87 -2.93 10.48 -7.54
N LEU A 88 -2.87 10.69 -8.84
CA LEU A 88 -4.07 10.82 -9.66
C LEU A 88 -4.84 9.49 -9.71
N GLY A 89 -6.09 9.51 -9.24
CA GLY A 89 -6.99 8.35 -9.20
C GLY A 89 -6.63 7.30 -8.16
N SER A 90 -5.67 7.56 -7.24
CA SER A 90 -5.25 6.61 -6.21
C SER A 90 -4.29 7.26 -5.21
N PHE A 91 -3.72 6.46 -4.34
CA PHE A 91 -2.66 6.87 -3.40
C PHE A 91 -1.54 5.83 -3.36
N SER A 92 -0.45 6.18 -2.74
CA SER A 92 0.66 5.25 -2.48
C SER A 92 1.15 5.39 -1.05
N CYS A 93 1.54 4.25 -0.45
CA CYS A 93 2.15 4.21 0.87
C CYS A 93 3.67 4.01 0.75
N GLY A 94 4.43 4.85 1.43
CA GLY A 94 5.86 4.72 1.63
C GLY A 94 6.17 4.20 3.03
N CYS A 95 7.24 3.40 3.17
CA CYS A 95 7.72 2.95 4.47
C CYS A 95 8.98 3.72 4.87
N PRO A 96 9.11 4.15 6.13
CA PRO A 96 10.32 4.80 6.63
C PRO A 96 11.48 3.80 6.74
N LYS A 97 12.68 4.33 6.97
CA LYS A 97 13.87 3.50 7.18
C LYS A 97 13.66 2.56 8.38
N GLY A 98 14.06 1.31 8.23
CA GLY A 98 13.87 0.26 9.24
C GLY A 98 12.56 -0.52 9.10
N PHE A 99 11.71 -0.13 8.16
CA PHE A 99 10.48 -0.83 7.84
C PHE A 99 10.49 -1.32 6.40
N PHE A 100 9.75 -2.38 6.12
CA PHE A 100 9.54 -2.88 4.76
C PHE A 100 8.05 -2.95 4.42
N LYS A 101 7.76 -2.86 3.14
CA LYS A 101 6.40 -2.91 2.63
C LYS A 101 5.91 -4.36 2.63
N LYS A 102 4.98 -4.71 3.52
CA LYS A 102 4.39 -6.04 3.61
C LYS A 102 3.29 -6.25 2.57
N ASN A 103 2.53 -5.20 2.32
CA ASN A 103 1.53 -5.09 1.25
C ASN A 103 1.45 -3.61 0.82
N ASP A 104 0.50 -3.26 -0.05
CA ASP A 104 0.43 -1.91 -0.62
C ASP A 104 0.12 -0.81 0.39
N THR A 105 -0.46 -1.16 1.54
CA THR A 105 -0.91 -0.21 2.56
C THR A 105 -0.30 -0.41 3.94
N TYR A 106 0.64 -1.37 4.10
CA TYR A 106 1.15 -1.69 5.43
C TYR A 106 2.66 -1.82 5.47
N CYS A 107 3.27 -1.07 6.40
CA CYS A 107 4.69 -1.13 6.73
C CYS A 107 4.91 -2.01 7.96
N GLU A 108 5.77 -3.01 7.85
CA GLU A 108 6.16 -3.89 8.95
C GLU A 108 7.60 -3.60 9.34
N ASP A 109 7.86 -3.63 10.64
CA ASP A 109 9.20 -3.43 11.19
C ASP A 109 10.16 -4.52 10.73
N VAL A 110 11.39 -4.12 10.41
CA VAL A 110 12.46 -5.06 10.07
C VAL A 110 13.08 -5.57 11.35
N ASP A 111 12.85 -6.83 11.69
CA ASP A 111 13.56 -7.46 12.81
C ASP A 111 15.03 -7.73 12.42
N GLU A 112 15.90 -6.75 12.70
CA GLU A 112 17.33 -6.88 12.43
C GLU A 112 17.99 -7.93 13.32
N CYS A 113 17.40 -8.25 14.48
CA CYS A 113 17.92 -9.24 15.39
C CYS A 113 17.76 -10.67 14.88
N SER A 114 16.72 -10.92 14.07
CA SER A 114 16.51 -12.21 13.41
C SER A 114 17.44 -12.44 12.21
N GLN A 115 18.05 -11.37 11.69
CA GLN A 115 18.92 -11.44 10.53
C GLN A 115 20.30 -11.98 10.91
N THR A 116 20.68 -13.11 10.34
CA THR A 116 22.04 -13.66 10.46
C THR A 116 22.79 -13.45 9.16
N LYS A 117 23.98 -12.82 9.25
CA LYS A 117 24.89 -12.66 8.11
C LYS A 117 25.96 -13.75 8.17
N ALA A 118 26.05 -14.57 7.13
CA ALA A 118 27.14 -15.53 7.00
C ALA A 118 28.33 -14.87 6.28
N ARG A 119 29.53 -14.96 6.84
CA ARG A 119 30.76 -14.48 6.21
C ARG A 119 31.81 -15.59 6.22
N GLN A 120 32.62 -15.62 5.18
CA GLN A 120 33.84 -16.44 5.19
C GLN A 120 34.87 -15.78 6.09
N VAL A 121 35.34 -16.51 7.07
CA VAL A 121 36.42 -16.08 7.95
C VAL A 121 37.62 -17.05 7.83
N LYS A 122 38.83 -16.51 7.89
CA LYS A 122 40.02 -17.27 7.80
C LYS A 122 40.35 -17.83 9.21
N GLN A 123 40.41 -19.14 9.32
CA GLN A 123 40.85 -19.83 10.55
C GLN A 123 42.09 -20.68 10.21
N GLY A 124 43.27 -20.15 10.50
CA GLY A 124 44.52 -20.71 10.01
C GLY A 124 44.60 -20.61 8.48
N THR A 125 44.82 -21.74 7.80
CA THR A 125 44.85 -21.83 6.34
C THR A 125 43.48 -22.12 5.68
N ARG A 126 42.43 -22.36 6.48
CA ARG A 126 41.06 -22.70 6.00
C ARG A 126 40.14 -21.51 6.03
N LEU A 127 39.32 -21.39 4.98
CA LEU A 127 38.15 -20.50 4.95
C LEU A 127 36.94 -21.27 5.49
N ILE A 128 36.30 -20.74 6.52
CA ILE A 128 35.08 -21.30 7.10
C ILE A 128 33.98 -20.27 7.08
N TRP A 129 32.73 -20.73 6.92
CA TRP A 129 31.55 -19.88 7.03
C TRP A 129 31.17 -19.73 8.50
N ARG A 130 31.14 -18.51 9.02
CA ARG A 130 30.57 -18.20 10.33
C ARG A 130 29.33 -17.34 10.19
N LYS A 131 28.31 -17.67 10.97
CA LYS A 131 27.13 -16.82 11.15
C LYS A 131 27.44 -15.75 12.18
N PHE A 132 27.10 -14.52 11.85
CA PHE A 132 27.22 -13.39 12.75
C PHE A 132 25.82 -12.83 13.00
N THR A 133 25.51 -12.56 14.25
CA THR A 133 24.32 -11.78 14.62
C THR A 133 24.55 -10.32 14.29
N THR A 134 23.49 -9.55 14.22
CA THR A 134 23.54 -8.11 13.92
C THR A 134 24.42 -7.36 14.92
N CYS A 135 24.38 -7.73 16.19
CA CYS A 135 25.14 -7.10 17.28
C CYS A 135 26.57 -7.62 17.47
N GLY A 136 26.98 -8.69 16.79
CA GLY A 136 28.30 -9.27 16.95
C GLY A 136 28.43 -10.27 18.11
N GLN A 137 29.67 -10.54 18.57
CA GLN A 137 29.95 -11.47 19.66
C GLN A 137 29.79 -10.78 21.02
N ASN A 138 29.49 -11.57 22.05
CA ASN A 138 29.36 -11.13 23.44
C ASN A 138 28.32 -10.02 23.67
N SER A 139 27.29 -10.00 22.86
CA SER A 139 26.19 -9.06 22.95
C SER A 139 24.85 -9.70 22.61
N PHE A 140 23.79 -9.18 23.18
CA PHE A 140 22.43 -9.51 22.77
C PHE A 140 21.80 -8.35 21.98
N CYS A 141 20.88 -8.71 21.14
CA CYS A 141 20.17 -7.79 20.26
C CYS A 141 18.72 -7.68 20.72
N THR A 142 18.22 -6.46 20.83
CA THR A 142 16.82 -6.17 21.10
C THR A 142 16.26 -5.38 19.92
N ASN A 143 15.24 -5.94 19.25
CA ASN A 143 14.54 -5.26 18.18
C ASN A 143 13.69 -4.13 18.73
N THR A 144 13.65 -3.01 18.00
CA THR A 144 12.83 -1.84 18.32
C THR A 144 12.17 -1.32 17.05
N ALA A 145 11.09 -0.56 17.16
CA ALA A 145 10.41 -0.02 15.98
C ALA A 145 11.36 0.82 15.11
N GLY A 146 11.61 0.34 13.89
CA GLY A 146 12.48 0.98 12.89
C GLY A 146 13.98 0.86 13.14
N SER A 147 14.43 0.09 14.15
CA SER A 147 15.84 -0.09 14.49
C SER A 147 16.06 -1.23 15.51
N TYR A 148 17.26 -1.36 16.00
CA TYR A 148 17.63 -2.32 17.03
C TYR A 148 18.65 -1.72 18.00
N THR A 149 18.76 -2.32 19.17
CA THR A 149 19.81 -2.01 20.14
C THR A 149 20.67 -3.22 20.40
N CYS A 150 21.93 -2.96 20.74
CA CYS A 150 22.88 -3.99 21.13
C CYS A 150 23.41 -3.70 22.52
N GLU A 151 23.33 -4.67 23.41
CA GLU A 151 23.90 -4.58 24.76
C GLU A 151 24.91 -5.71 24.98
N CYS A 152 25.98 -5.41 25.67
CA CYS A 152 27.00 -6.42 26.01
C CYS A 152 26.48 -7.35 27.11
N PHE A 153 26.85 -8.64 27.04
CA PHE A 153 26.60 -9.55 28.14
C PHE A 153 27.33 -9.10 29.42
N GLU A 154 26.85 -9.56 30.54
CA GLU A 154 27.51 -9.35 31.84
C GLU A 154 28.98 -9.82 31.77
N GLY A 155 29.91 -9.06 32.37
CA GLY A 155 31.35 -9.27 32.23
C GLY A 155 31.97 -8.67 30.96
N PHE A 156 31.16 -8.03 30.07
CA PHE A 156 31.67 -7.39 28.86
C PHE A 156 31.33 -5.91 28.85
N ARG A 157 32.23 -5.09 28.30
CA ARG A 157 31.98 -3.65 28.08
C ARG A 157 32.09 -3.28 26.62
N ARG A 158 31.39 -2.23 26.22
CA ARG A 158 31.45 -1.69 24.84
C ARG A 158 32.75 -0.92 24.62
N ALA A 159 33.56 -1.37 23.68
CA ALA A 159 34.75 -0.65 23.22
C ALA A 159 34.40 0.48 22.26
N ASN A 160 35.36 1.39 22.00
CA ASN A 160 35.18 2.55 21.11
C ASN A 160 34.79 2.17 19.65
N ASN A 161 35.11 0.98 19.21
CA ASN A 161 34.74 0.45 17.89
C ASN A 161 33.35 -0.22 17.88
N GLY A 162 32.61 -0.17 19.00
CA GLY A 162 31.27 -0.72 19.14
C GLY A 162 31.20 -2.23 19.45
N THR A 163 32.33 -2.93 19.57
CA THR A 163 32.36 -4.35 19.95
C THR A 163 32.31 -4.51 21.46
N CYS A 164 31.79 -5.66 21.91
CA CYS A 164 31.83 -6.03 23.32
C CYS A 164 33.15 -6.79 23.63
N VAL A 165 33.92 -6.24 24.53
CA VAL A 165 35.21 -6.79 25.01
C VAL A 165 35.08 -7.19 26.45
N ASP A 166 35.83 -8.23 26.83
CA ASP A 166 35.89 -8.76 28.17
C ASP A 166 36.37 -7.70 29.18
N ILE A 167 35.80 -7.68 30.37
CA ILE A 167 36.21 -6.83 31.47
C ILE A 167 37.22 -7.64 32.27
N ASP A 168 38.46 -7.14 32.37
CA ASP A 168 39.47 -7.75 33.25
C ASP A 168 39.21 -7.25 34.68
N GLU A 169 38.39 -7.98 35.43
CA GLU A 169 38.01 -7.61 36.80
C GLU A 169 39.21 -7.60 37.76
N CYS A 170 40.28 -8.33 37.41
CA CYS A 170 41.53 -8.32 38.21
C CYS A 170 42.28 -7.00 38.08
N GLN A 171 42.10 -6.27 36.96
CA GLN A 171 42.73 -4.96 36.78
C GLN A 171 41.86 -3.82 37.32
N GLU A 172 40.53 -3.94 37.26
CA GLU A 172 39.63 -2.89 37.75
C GLU A 172 39.53 -2.79 39.27
N ASN A 173 39.79 -3.88 39.99
CA ASN A 173 39.80 -3.90 41.47
C ASN A 173 41.12 -3.47 42.15
N GLN A 174 42.05 -2.88 41.40
CA GLN A 174 43.34 -2.40 41.95
C GLN A 174 43.41 -0.88 42.17
N ASN A 175 42.26 -0.17 42.23
CA ASN A 175 42.17 1.27 42.58
C ASN A 175 41.35 1.48 43.85
#